data_3b23b612478277c30aae2a7f9744bde5
#
_entry.id   3b23b612478277c30aae2a7f9744bde5
#
_cell.length_a   1.000
_cell.length_b   1.000
_cell.length_c   1.000
_cell.angle_alpha   90.00
_cell.angle_beta   90.00
_cell.angle_gamma   90.00
#
_symmetry.space_group_name_H-M   'P 1'
#
loop_
_entity.id
_entity.type
_entity.pdbx_description
1 polymer ?
#
loop_
_entity_poly.entity_id
_entity_poly.type
_entity_poly.pdbx_seq_one_letter_code
_entity_poly.pdbx_strand_id
1 'polypeptide(L)'
;LDQINLQVKRGSVHALMGENGAGKSTLMKILYGIYIPDEGGELILDDKPFKPGRPIDAIRRGLTMVPQEISPAANLTIADNFYLGREITKGKFFLNQKAMNEQASAILKELGVPMDVTEKMSDVSVAKAQLVAIATAVSNDVKVIIMDEPTTALTENEVDQLYRIIETVKARG
;
A
#
# COMPACT_ATOMS: atom_id res chain seq x y z
N LEU A 1 8.03 -18.30 -13.33
CA LEU A 1 6.86 -17.84 -14.14
C LEU A 1 7.26 -17.93 -15.60
N ASP A 2 6.45 -18.58 -16.42
CA ASP A 2 6.75 -18.76 -17.84
C ASP A 2 5.64 -18.11 -18.67
N GLN A 3 6.03 -17.28 -19.67
CA GLN A 3 5.16 -16.62 -20.65
C GLN A 3 3.94 -15.88 -20.07
N ILE A 4 4.12 -15.23 -18.90
CA ILE A 4 3.06 -14.43 -18.28
C ILE A 4 2.98 -13.07 -18.97
N ASN A 5 1.77 -12.73 -19.45
CA ASN A 5 1.44 -11.41 -19.95
C ASN A 5 0.31 -10.82 -19.10
N LEU A 6 0.55 -9.66 -18.51
CA LEU A 6 -0.42 -8.92 -17.69
C LEU A 6 -0.47 -7.48 -18.15
N GLN A 7 -1.66 -6.97 -18.42
CA GLN A 7 -1.88 -5.56 -18.69
C GLN A 7 -2.95 -5.01 -17.74
N VAL A 8 -2.62 -3.94 -17.04
CA VAL A 8 -3.53 -3.25 -16.12
C VAL A 8 -3.80 -1.85 -16.66
N LYS A 9 -5.07 -1.50 -16.82
CA LYS A 9 -5.49 -0.18 -17.30
C LYS A 9 -5.54 0.81 -16.14
N ARG A 10 -5.22 2.06 -16.44
CA ARG A 10 -5.35 3.16 -15.47
C ARG A 10 -6.79 3.29 -14.95
N GLY A 11 -6.95 3.58 -13.66
CA GLY A 11 -8.26 3.71 -13.02
C GLY A 11 -9.07 2.39 -12.97
N SER A 12 -8.42 1.24 -13.14
CA SER A 12 -9.07 -0.07 -13.07
C SER A 12 -8.65 -0.86 -11.83
N VAL A 13 -9.52 -1.75 -11.37
CA VAL A 13 -9.20 -2.79 -10.39
C VAL A 13 -8.99 -4.10 -11.16
N HIS A 14 -7.85 -4.74 -10.95
CA HIS A 14 -7.51 -6.01 -11.58
C HIS A 14 -7.34 -7.10 -10.52
N ALA A 15 -8.27 -8.05 -10.47
CA ALA A 15 -8.19 -9.19 -9.56
C ALA A 15 -7.33 -10.30 -10.18
N LEU A 16 -6.23 -10.64 -9.52
CA LEU A 16 -5.38 -11.76 -9.90
C LEU A 16 -5.82 -13.02 -9.17
N MET A 17 -6.48 -13.92 -9.88
CA MET A 17 -7.04 -15.15 -9.33
C MET A 17 -6.23 -16.38 -9.77
N GLY A 18 -6.21 -17.40 -8.94
CA GLY A 18 -5.51 -18.68 -9.22
C GLY A 18 -5.28 -19.47 -7.93
N GLU A 19 -4.98 -20.75 -8.07
CA GLU A 19 -4.68 -21.65 -6.96
C GLU A 19 -3.43 -21.24 -6.17
N ASN A 20 -3.27 -21.81 -4.97
CA ASN A 20 -2.04 -21.62 -4.20
C ASN A 20 -0.87 -22.22 -4.97
N GLY A 21 0.23 -21.48 -5.05
CA GLY A 21 1.40 -21.88 -5.85
C GLY A 21 1.33 -21.48 -7.34
N ALA A 22 0.25 -20.91 -7.85
CA ALA A 22 0.13 -20.46 -9.24
C ALA A 22 1.06 -19.30 -9.63
N GLY A 23 1.84 -18.76 -8.68
CA GLY A 23 2.82 -17.69 -8.94
C GLY A 23 2.30 -16.28 -8.75
N LYS A 24 1.08 -16.07 -8.23
CA LYS A 24 0.49 -14.74 -7.97
C LYS A 24 1.44 -13.84 -7.16
N SER A 25 1.83 -14.28 -5.97
CA SER A 25 2.73 -13.51 -5.08
C SER A 25 4.14 -13.37 -5.68
N THR A 26 4.58 -14.32 -6.50
CA THR A 26 5.86 -14.21 -7.23
C THR A 26 5.80 -13.07 -8.25
N LEU A 27 4.72 -12.99 -9.03
CA LEU A 27 4.50 -11.90 -9.98
C LEU A 27 4.46 -10.53 -9.26
N MET A 28 3.73 -10.43 -8.15
CA MET A 28 3.66 -9.21 -7.33
C MET A 28 5.04 -8.80 -6.80
N LYS A 29 5.84 -9.77 -6.33
CA LYS A 29 7.22 -9.54 -5.84
C LYS A 29 8.16 -9.09 -6.96
N ILE A 30 8.00 -9.57 -8.18
CA ILE A 30 8.74 -9.09 -9.36
C ILE A 30 8.34 -7.64 -9.66
N LEU A 31 7.05 -7.33 -9.73
CA LEU A 31 6.56 -5.97 -9.97
C LEU A 31 7.07 -4.98 -8.92
N TYR A 32 7.16 -5.42 -7.67
CA TYR A 32 7.62 -4.58 -6.56
C TYR A 32 9.15 -4.52 -6.42
N GLY A 33 9.91 -5.30 -7.21
CA GLY A 33 11.37 -5.31 -7.20
C GLY A 33 12.00 -6.11 -6.05
N ILE A 34 11.27 -7.06 -5.46
CA ILE A 34 11.81 -8.04 -4.52
C ILE A 34 12.54 -9.15 -5.28
N TYR A 35 11.98 -9.55 -6.42
CA TYR A 35 12.59 -10.50 -7.34
C TYR A 35 12.90 -9.84 -8.67
N ILE A 36 13.96 -10.26 -9.31
CA ILE A 36 14.36 -9.82 -10.65
C ILE A 36 13.72 -10.78 -11.66
N PRO A 37 13.07 -10.29 -12.73
CA PRO A 37 12.55 -11.16 -13.76
C PRO A 37 13.70 -11.87 -14.52
N ASP A 38 13.42 -13.06 -15.04
CA ASP A 38 14.35 -13.81 -15.87
C ASP A 38 14.66 -13.06 -17.18
N GLU A 39 15.68 -13.51 -17.92
CA GLU A 39 16.03 -12.93 -19.23
C GLU A 39 14.84 -12.95 -20.19
N GLY A 40 14.60 -11.79 -20.83
CA GLY A 40 13.45 -11.58 -21.72
C GLY A 40 12.19 -11.07 -21.03
N GLY A 41 12.16 -11.03 -19.69
CA GLY A 41 11.07 -10.41 -18.95
C GLY A 41 11.10 -8.88 -19.05
N GLU A 42 10.00 -8.27 -19.50
CA GLU A 42 9.86 -6.83 -19.63
C GLU A 42 8.74 -6.31 -18.71
N LEU A 43 9.01 -5.22 -18.00
CA LEU A 43 8.01 -4.47 -17.25
C LEU A 43 7.92 -3.07 -17.87
N ILE A 44 6.70 -2.59 -18.05
CA ILE A 44 6.40 -1.25 -18.57
C ILE A 44 5.46 -0.56 -17.58
N LEU A 45 5.79 0.67 -17.18
CA LEU A 45 4.95 1.51 -16.34
C LEU A 45 4.82 2.90 -16.97
N ASP A 46 3.60 3.35 -17.28
CA ASP A 46 3.32 4.58 -18.01
C ASP A 46 4.12 4.69 -19.33
N ASP A 47 4.02 3.66 -20.17
CA ASP A 47 4.68 3.54 -21.46
C ASP A 47 6.22 3.66 -21.42
N LYS A 48 6.82 3.49 -20.23
CA LYS A 48 8.26 3.54 -20.05
C LYS A 48 8.78 2.24 -19.45
N PRO A 49 9.96 1.77 -19.90
CA PRO A 49 10.61 0.62 -19.29
C PRO A 49 10.75 0.82 -17.78
N PHE A 50 10.39 -0.24 -17.02
CA PHE A 50 10.42 -0.27 -15.58
C PHE A 50 11.24 -1.48 -15.12
N LYS A 51 12.36 -1.25 -14.47
CA LYS A 51 13.26 -2.32 -14.00
C LYS A 51 13.60 -2.08 -12.52
N PRO A 52 12.68 -2.37 -11.59
CA PRO A 52 12.96 -2.20 -10.18
C PRO A 52 13.95 -3.28 -9.74
N GLY A 53 15.07 -2.86 -9.15
CA GLY A 53 16.04 -3.76 -8.54
C GLY A 53 15.82 -3.93 -7.04
N ARG A 54 15.00 -3.05 -6.45
CA ARG A 54 14.65 -3.01 -5.02
C ARG A 54 13.28 -2.36 -4.85
N PRO A 55 12.55 -2.66 -3.74
CA PRO A 55 11.25 -2.03 -3.45
C PRO A 55 11.26 -0.50 -3.50
N ILE A 56 12.34 0.13 -3.05
CA ILE A 56 12.45 1.60 -3.08
C ILE A 56 12.40 2.16 -4.52
N ASP A 57 12.86 1.41 -5.50
CA ASP A 57 12.85 1.83 -6.90
C ASP A 57 11.40 1.78 -7.44
N ALA A 58 10.59 0.80 -6.99
CA ALA A 58 9.17 0.72 -7.29
C ALA A 58 8.39 1.88 -6.64
N ILE A 59 8.62 2.13 -5.35
CA ILE A 59 7.98 3.23 -4.60
C ILE A 59 8.24 4.59 -5.28
N ARG A 60 9.48 4.86 -5.68
CA ARG A 60 9.84 6.11 -6.39
C ARG A 60 9.14 6.28 -7.74
N ARG A 61 8.69 5.21 -8.33
CA ARG A 61 7.94 5.23 -9.60
C ARG A 61 6.43 5.22 -9.39
N GLY A 62 5.98 5.29 -8.13
CA GLY A 62 4.57 5.32 -7.76
C GLY A 62 3.92 3.94 -7.68
N LEU A 63 4.69 2.87 -7.50
CA LEU A 63 4.15 1.55 -7.26
C LEU A 63 4.37 1.17 -5.79
N THR A 64 3.30 0.82 -5.08
CA THR A 64 3.34 0.40 -3.68
C THR A 64 2.71 -0.98 -3.51
N MET A 65 3.03 -1.65 -2.41
CA MET A 65 2.51 -2.97 -2.08
C MET A 65 2.04 -3.01 -0.63
N VAL A 66 0.83 -3.51 -0.43
CA VAL A 66 0.31 -3.91 0.87
C VAL A 66 0.46 -5.43 0.96
N PRO A 67 1.36 -5.95 1.78
CA PRO A 67 1.56 -7.38 1.92
C PRO A 67 0.42 -8.03 2.69
N GLN A 68 0.28 -9.35 2.59
CA GLN A 68 -0.68 -10.15 3.33
C GLN A 68 -0.49 -10.03 4.85
N GLU A 69 0.77 -10.10 5.31
CA GLU A 69 1.13 -9.88 6.71
C GLU A 69 1.77 -8.52 6.89
N ILE A 70 1.14 -7.66 7.67
CA ILE A 70 1.67 -6.36 8.04
C ILE A 70 2.47 -6.47 9.34
N SER A 71 3.56 -5.71 9.44
CA SER A 71 4.40 -5.63 10.63
C SER A 71 4.58 -4.18 11.05
N PRO A 72 3.55 -3.54 11.62
CA PRO A 72 3.65 -2.16 12.06
C PRO A 72 4.59 -2.01 13.25
N ALA A 73 5.14 -0.82 13.43
CA ALA A 73 5.91 -0.48 14.63
C ALA A 73 4.97 -0.35 15.83
N ALA A 74 4.81 -1.42 16.61
CA ALA A 74 3.80 -1.56 17.66
C ALA A 74 3.86 -0.45 18.73
N ASN A 75 5.04 0.03 19.07
CA ASN A 75 5.26 1.06 20.10
C ASN A 75 5.02 2.50 19.61
N LEU A 76 4.84 2.70 18.32
CA LEU A 76 4.57 3.99 17.70
C LEU A 76 3.06 4.20 17.54
N THR A 77 2.65 5.47 17.42
CA THR A 77 1.25 5.82 17.16
C THR A 77 0.84 5.47 15.72
N ILE A 78 -0.45 5.50 15.42
CA ILE A 78 -0.97 5.37 14.05
C ILE A 78 -0.35 6.45 13.15
N ALA A 79 -0.30 7.72 13.60
CA ALA A 79 0.30 8.80 12.83
C ALA A 79 1.79 8.58 12.57
N ASP A 80 2.55 8.08 13.56
CA ASP A 80 3.97 7.79 13.39
C ASP A 80 4.19 6.65 12.39
N ASN A 81 3.40 5.58 12.46
CA ASN A 81 3.45 4.50 11.48
C ASN A 81 3.08 4.98 10.07
N PHE A 82 2.10 5.90 9.96
CA PHE A 82 1.68 6.49 8.70
C PHE A 82 2.80 7.25 8.00
N TYR A 83 3.64 7.93 8.77
CA TYR A 83 4.76 8.76 8.26
C TYR A 83 6.14 8.12 8.45
N LEU A 84 6.23 6.86 8.84
CA LEU A 84 7.51 6.19 9.07
C LEU A 84 8.41 6.25 7.83
N GLY A 85 9.62 6.83 8.01
CA GLY A 85 10.59 7.06 6.93
C GLY A 85 10.29 8.23 6.00
N ARG A 86 9.26 9.03 6.32
CA ARG A 86 8.87 10.26 5.59
C ARG A 86 8.26 11.31 6.53
N GLU A 87 8.81 11.39 7.71
CA GLU A 87 8.31 12.23 8.81
C GLU A 87 8.25 13.71 8.40
N ILE A 88 7.19 14.40 8.81
CA ILE A 88 7.05 15.83 8.59
C ILE A 88 7.88 16.55 9.65
N THR A 89 8.77 17.42 9.21
CA THR A 89 9.69 18.15 10.10
C THR A 89 9.41 19.64 10.16
N LYS A 90 9.71 20.26 11.32
CA LYS A 90 9.87 21.70 11.48
C LYS A 90 11.36 22.03 11.37
N GLY A 91 11.76 22.66 10.25
CA GLY A 91 13.19 22.86 9.96
C GLY A 91 13.89 21.52 9.69
N LYS A 92 15.17 21.39 10.08
CA LYS A 92 15.99 20.21 9.74
C LYS A 92 16.00 19.13 10.83
N PHE A 93 15.54 19.41 12.05
CA PHE A 93 15.85 18.56 13.21
C PHE A 93 14.66 18.17 14.08
N PHE A 94 13.50 18.80 13.94
CA PHE A 94 12.37 18.57 14.84
C PHE A 94 11.18 17.98 14.08
N LEU A 95 10.59 16.92 14.62
CA LEU A 95 9.35 16.36 14.10
C LEU A 95 8.18 17.33 14.28
N ASN A 96 7.34 17.45 13.29
CA ASN A 96 6.09 18.18 13.38
C ASN A 96 4.92 17.23 13.65
N GLN A 97 4.88 16.70 14.89
CA GLN A 97 3.87 15.73 15.30
C GLN A 97 2.44 16.23 15.07
N LYS A 98 2.20 17.52 15.31
CA LYS A 98 0.87 18.12 15.08
C LYS A 98 0.46 17.99 13.61
N ALA A 99 1.33 18.34 12.67
CA ALA A 99 1.03 18.23 11.25
C ALA A 99 0.85 16.77 10.81
N MET A 100 1.66 15.85 11.35
CA MET A 100 1.52 14.41 11.08
C MET A 100 0.15 13.90 11.55
N ASN A 101 -0.27 14.23 12.77
CA ASN A 101 -1.57 13.84 13.32
C ASN A 101 -2.73 14.43 12.50
N GLU A 102 -2.69 15.73 12.20
CA GLU A 102 -3.74 16.42 11.43
C GLU A 102 -3.89 15.81 10.04
N GLN A 103 -2.79 15.58 9.34
CA GLN A 103 -2.83 15.02 7.98
C GLN A 103 -3.24 13.54 7.98
N ALA A 104 -2.70 12.71 8.87
CA ALA A 104 -3.11 11.30 8.98
C ALA A 104 -4.61 11.18 9.28
N SER A 105 -5.12 11.98 10.24
CA SER A 105 -6.54 12.01 10.58
C SER A 105 -7.40 12.44 9.40
N ALA A 106 -6.98 13.46 8.65
CA ALA A 106 -7.71 13.93 7.47
C ALA A 106 -7.79 12.85 6.37
N ILE A 107 -6.68 12.16 6.10
CA ILE A 107 -6.62 11.09 5.08
C ILE A 107 -7.49 9.90 5.50
N LEU A 108 -7.38 9.44 6.74
CA LEU A 108 -8.20 8.33 7.24
C LEU A 108 -9.70 8.68 7.20
N LYS A 109 -10.07 9.92 7.54
CA LYS A 109 -11.44 10.40 7.42
C LYS A 109 -11.92 10.45 5.98
N GLU A 110 -11.11 10.95 5.05
CA GLU A 110 -11.42 10.99 3.61
C GLU A 110 -11.65 9.59 3.04
N LEU A 111 -10.86 8.62 3.50
CA LEU A 111 -10.99 7.22 3.09
C LEU A 111 -12.14 6.47 3.80
N GLY A 112 -12.89 7.14 4.69
CA GLY A 112 -14.03 6.55 5.39
C GLY A 112 -13.65 5.61 6.55
N VAL A 113 -12.44 5.71 7.08
CA VAL A 113 -11.91 4.91 8.18
C VAL A 113 -11.38 5.79 9.33
N PRO A 114 -12.21 6.69 9.90
CA PRO A 114 -11.76 7.60 10.93
C PRO A 114 -11.28 6.85 12.18
N MET A 115 -10.09 7.23 12.69
CA MET A 115 -9.46 6.64 13.86
C MET A 115 -8.77 7.73 14.69
N ASP A 116 -8.55 7.47 15.98
CA ASP A 116 -7.65 8.29 16.79
C ASP A 116 -6.20 7.98 16.42
N VAL A 117 -5.59 8.88 15.64
CA VAL A 117 -4.23 8.70 15.12
C VAL A 117 -3.14 8.76 16.19
N THR A 118 -3.49 9.14 17.45
CA THR A 118 -2.58 9.17 18.59
C THR A 118 -2.54 7.84 19.35
N GLU A 119 -3.45 6.91 19.03
CA GLU A 119 -3.46 5.56 19.58
C GLU A 119 -2.22 4.78 19.11
N LYS A 120 -1.64 3.95 20.00
CA LYS A 120 -0.51 3.10 19.64
C LYS A 120 -0.97 1.93 18.78
N MET A 121 -0.12 1.54 17.85
CA MET A 121 -0.42 0.38 16.99
C MET A 121 -0.55 -0.93 17.76
N SER A 122 0.09 -1.06 18.95
CA SER A 122 -0.11 -2.21 19.86
C SER A 122 -1.55 -2.37 20.35
N ASP A 123 -2.30 -1.28 20.42
CA ASP A 123 -3.65 -1.24 20.99
C ASP A 123 -4.73 -1.34 19.90
N VAL A 124 -4.30 -1.30 18.65
CA VAL A 124 -5.16 -1.39 17.46
C VAL A 124 -5.38 -2.84 17.06
N SER A 125 -6.61 -3.22 16.69
CA SER A 125 -6.90 -4.56 16.18
C SER A 125 -6.16 -4.83 14.85
N VAL A 126 -5.87 -6.10 14.56
CA VAL A 126 -5.20 -6.52 13.31
C VAL A 126 -5.93 -5.97 12.08
N ALA A 127 -7.24 -6.04 12.07
CA ALA A 127 -8.07 -5.54 10.98
C ALA A 127 -7.95 -4.02 10.79
N LYS A 128 -7.99 -3.24 11.87
CA LYS A 128 -7.75 -1.79 11.80
C LYS A 128 -6.33 -1.47 11.37
N ALA A 129 -5.34 -2.22 11.85
CA ALA A 129 -3.95 -2.06 11.44
C ALA A 129 -3.79 -2.31 9.92
N GLN A 130 -4.52 -3.29 9.37
CA GLN A 130 -4.58 -3.54 7.92
C GLN A 130 -5.15 -2.34 7.16
N LEU A 131 -6.26 -1.75 7.64
CA LEU A 131 -6.84 -0.54 7.04
C LEU A 131 -5.88 0.66 7.11
N VAL A 132 -5.14 0.83 8.21
CA VAL A 132 -4.08 1.86 8.34
C VAL A 132 -2.98 1.63 7.31
N ALA A 133 -2.51 0.39 7.12
CA ALA A 133 -1.48 0.07 6.12
C ALA A 133 -1.96 0.38 4.69
N ILE A 134 -3.21 0.04 4.37
CA ILE A 134 -3.83 0.35 3.08
C ILE A 134 -3.95 1.87 2.90
N ALA A 135 -4.47 2.59 3.91
CA ALA A 135 -4.58 4.04 3.88
C ALA A 135 -3.22 4.72 3.71
N THR A 136 -2.18 4.21 4.37
CA THR A 136 -0.80 4.67 4.22
C THR A 136 -0.29 4.47 2.79
N ALA A 137 -0.58 3.30 2.20
CA ALA A 137 -0.19 3.00 0.83
C ALA A 137 -0.85 3.96 -0.18
N VAL A 138 -2.14 4.24 -0.02
CA VAL A 138 -2.91 5.12 -0.94
C VAL A 138 -2.70 6.61 -0.70
N SER A 139 -2.11 7.00 0.42
CA SER A 139 -1.84 8.41 0.76
C SER A 139 -0.68 9.04 -0.02
N ASN A 140 0.14 8.20 -0.66
CA ASN A 140 1.23 8.64 -1.51
C ASN A 140 0.72 8.97 -2.92
N ASP A 141 1.54 9.65 -3.71
CA ASP A 141 1.29 9.82 -5.15
C ASP A 141 1.58 8.49 -5.86
N VAL A 142 0.63 7.56 -5.72
CA VAL A 142 0.75 6.19 -6.25
C VAL A 142 -0.03 6.05 -7.55
N LYS A 143 0.55 5.28 -8.46
CA LYS A 143 -0.04 4.91 -9.76
C LYS A 143 -0.57 3.49 -9.77
N VAL A 144 0.08 2.62 -9.01
CA VAL A 144 -0.28 1.21 -8.89
C VAL A 144 -0.18 0.79 -7.42
N ILE A 145 -1.25 0.17 -6.93
CA ILE A 145 -1.29 -0.42 -5.60
C ILE A 145 -1.47 -1.91 -5.76
N ILE A 146 -0.51 -2.68 -5.27
CA ILE A 146 -0.61 -4.12 -5.18
C ILE A 146 -1.12 -4.47 -3.79
N MET A 147 -2.16 -5.30 -3.71
CA MET A 147 -2.69 -5.81 -2.44
C MET A 147 -2.65 -7.34 -2.49
N ASP A 148 -1.91 -7.95 -1.57
CA ASP A 148 -1.81 -9.42 -1.46
C ASP A 148 -2.78 -9.89 -0.38
N GLU A 149 -3.86 -10.55 -0.78
CA GLU A 149 -4.94 -11.07 0.08
C GLU A 149 -5.42 -10.09 1.17
N PRO A 150 -5.83 -8.85 0.82
CA PRO A 150 -6.08 -7.78 1.78
C PRO A 150 -7.28 -8.03 2.70
N THR A 151 -8.10 -9.04 2.43
CA THR A 151 -9.33 -9.35 3.18
C THR A 151 -9.14 -10.45 4.23
N THR A 152 -8.03 -11.15 4.27
CA THR A 152 -7.84 -12.35 5.11
C THR A 152 -8.00 -12.07 6.61
N ALA A 153 -7.62 -10.85 7.07
CA ALA A 153 -7.73 -10.45 8.47
C ALA A 153 -8.93 -9.54 8.78
N LEU A 154 -9.79 -9.26 7.79
CA LEU A 154 -10.90 -8.30 7.91
C LEU A 154 -12.21 -8.99 8.23
N THR A 155 -13.04 -8.36 9.08
CA THR A 155 -14.45 -8.68 9.25
C THR A 155 -15.27 -8.14 8.08
N GLU A 156 -16.55 -8.58 7.93
CA GLU A 156 -17.43 -8.11 6.86
C GLU A 156 -17.54 -6.58 6.80
N ASN A 157 -17.69 -5.92 7.95
CA ASN A 157 -17.76 -4.46 8.01
C ASN A 157 -16.47 -3.78 7.53
N GLU A 158 -15.32 -4.37 7.81
CA GLU A 158 -14.02 -3.85 7.39
C GLU A 158 -13.73 -4.14 5.93
N VAL A 159 -14.25 -5.23 5.38
CA VAL A 159 -14.26 -5.50 3.94
C VAL A 159 -15.04 -4.43 3.19
N ASP A 160 -16.20 -4.00 3.70
CA ASP A 160 -16.96 -2.89 3.11
C ASP A 160 -16.17 -1.56 3.15
N GLN A 161 -15.42 -1.32 4.23
CA GLN A 161 -14.53 -0.15 4.30
C GLN A 161 -13.39 -0.24 3.28
N LEU A 162 -12.78 -1.41 3.11
CA LEU A 162 -11.77 -1.64 2.08
C LEU A 162 -12.32 -1.35 0.66
N TYR A 163 -13.52 -1.82 0.35
CA TYR A 163 -14.14 -1.52 -0.95
C TYR A 163 -14.36 -0.03 -1.16
N ARG A 164 -14.78 0.72 -0.13
CA ARG A 164 -14.91 2.19 -0.20
C ARG A 164 -13.56 2.86 -0.46
N ILE A 165 -12.48 2.41 0.19
CA ILE A 165 -11.13 2.90 -0.08
C ILE A 165 -10.77 2.65 -1.55
N ILE A 166 -10.98 1.44 -2.05
CA ILE A 166 -10.69 1.07 -3.45
C ILE A 166 -11.45 1.97 -4.43
N GLU A 167 -12.75 2.17 -4.23
CA GLU A 167 -13.54 3.05 -5.11
C GLU A 167 -13.09 4.51 -5.03
N THR A 168 -12.72 5.00 -3.83
CA THR A 168 -12.18 6.36 -3.66
C THR A 168 -10.87 6.53 -4.43
N VAL A 169 -9.98 5.56 -4.34
CA VAL A 169 -8.67 5.59 -5.02
C VAL A 169 -8.84 5.47 -6.54
N LYS A 170 -9.70 4.56 -6.99
CA LYS A 170 -10.03 4.38 -8.40
C LYS A 170 -10.57 5.66 -9.05
N ALA A 171 -11.38 6.43 -8.31
CA ALA A 171 -11.92 7.70 -8.79
C ALA A 171 -10.85 8.80 -8.96
N ARG A 172 -9.68 8.64 -8.35
CA ARG A 172 -8.53 9.55 -8.53
C ARG A 172 -7.70 9.25 -9.80
N GLY A 173 -7.94 8.13 -10.46
CA GLY A 173 -7.27 7.70 -11.69
C GLY A 173 -6.10 6.78 -11.45
#